data_4cf22c4f2e92b58aa1299440416701b4
#
_entry.id   4cf22c4f2e92b58aa1299440416701b4
#
_cell.length_a   1.000
_cell.length_b   1.000
_cell.length_c   1.000
_cell.angle_alpha   90.00
_cell.angle_beta   90.00
_cell.angle_gamma   90.00
#
_symmetry.space_group_name_H-M   'P 1'
#
loop_
_entity.id
_entity.type
_entity.pdbx_description
1 polymer ?
#
loop_
_entity_poly.entity_id
_entity_poly.type
_entity_poly.pdbx_seq_one_letter_code
_entity_poly.pdbx_strand_id
1 'polypeptide(L)'
;DWSSDVCSSDLEKQSKNNLVLLIKFRSFKMKKQLLIAAVAATMTSVAIADISITGGMKANYKSTETANVNVNTITTETDLQVTGKTGGTTVYMELNHDSSDGLSTADNPNFNVEDVWMKTSIAGATVKVGTWNGSDSLVSRDSDRAAGKFDVRTTVSGVTVIVDGSADANKNITFKGDVAGVAASYKIDDLGADEYKLSTTMNGVTVAYHNVDDLDATASTGKSSLMVSGAVQGFDLSYAQADTDSGATIDSDSYFGDTTAFATTVAQGSDISGFGISTKIAGNTVSAKSITVENTATDTDIVKFVVTRPLAAGATLEVQYTDEDTGTTASSRETFDVELAVKF
;
A
#
# COMPACT_ATOMS: atom_id res chain seq x y z
N ASP A 1 -45.52 40.95 -49.39
CA ASP A 1 -44.11 40.65 -49.43
C ASP A 1 -43.68 40.12 -48.08
N TRP A 2 -43.62 38.85 -47.97
CA TRP A 2 -43.02 38.17 -46.84
C TRP A 2 -41.61 37.70 -47.25
N SER A 3 -40.62 38.39 -46.78
CA SER A 3 -39.24 38.03 -47.05
C SER A 3 -38.84 36.80 -46.25
N SER A 4 -38.35 35.78 -46.96
CA SER A 4 -37.93 34.45 -46.53
C SER A 4 -36.49 34.36 -46.00
N ASP A 5 -35.98 35.38 -45.30
CA ASP A 5 -34.52 35.47 -44.99
C ASP A 5 -34.11 35.19 -43.55
N VAL A 6 -35.01 34.63 -42.70
CA VAL A 6 -34.66 34.39 -41.26
C VAL A 6 -34.24 32.96 -40.91
N CYS A 7 -34.37 31.97 -41.81
CA CYS A 7 -34.23 30.57 -41.43
C CYS A 7 -32.87 29.91 -41.78
N SER A 8 -31.93 30.55 -42.46
CA SER A 8 -30.68 29.86 -42.90
C SER A 8 -29.50 30.07 -41.94
N SER A 9 -29.42 31.18 -41.21
CA SER A 9 -28.28 31.50 -40.34
C SER A 9 -28.31 30.74 -39.02
N ASP A 10 -29.50 30.40 -38.49
CA ASP A 10 -29.62 29.72 -37.18
C ASP A 10 -29.38 28.21 -37.27
N LEU A 11 -29.74 27.61 -38.42
CA LEU A 11 -29.44 26.19 -38.68
C LEU A 11 -27.94 25.92 -38.90
N GLU A 12 -27.22 26.86 -39.51
CA GLU A 12 -25.78 26.72 -39.71
C GLU A 12 -24.98 26.89 -38.41
N LYS A 13 -25.40 27.77 -37.50
CA LYS A 13 -24.82 27.92 -36.15
C LYS A 13 -25.09 26.69 -35.28
N GLN A 14 -26.31 26.13 -35.31
CA GLN A 14 -26.64 24.94 -34.54
C GLN A 14 -25.89 23.71 -35.04
N SER A 15 -25.72 23.56 -36.34
CA SER A 15 -24.93 22.48 -36.98
C SER A 15 -23.44 22.56 -36.58
N LYS A 16 -22.84 23.78 -36.59
CA LYS A 16 -21.44 23.97 -36.20
C LYS A 16 -21.23 23.70 -34.71
N ASN A 17 -22.14 24.10 -33.85
CA ASN A 17 -22.04 23.83 -32.41
C ASN A 17 -22.18 22.36 -32.07
N ASN A 18 -23.10 21.63 -32.73
CA ASN A 18 -23.24 20.20 -32.56
C ASN A 18 -22.04 19.39 -33.11
N LEU A 19 -21.44 19.87 -34.21
CA LEU A 19 -20.24 19.25 -34.77
C LEU A 19 -19.01 19.44 -33.84
N VAL A 20 -18.86 20.63 -33.26
CA VAL A 20 -17.78 20.92 -32.30
C VAL A 20 -17.96 20.14 -31.00
N LEU A 21 -19.21 19.96 -30.54
CA LEU A 21 -19.50 19.13 -29.37
C LEU A 21 -19.22 17.66 -29.63
N LEU A 22 -19.62 17.14 -30.78
CA LEU A 22 -19.35 15.74 -31.20
C LEU A 22 -17.85 15.47 -31.37
N ILE A 23 -17.09 16.44 -31.87
CA ILE A 23 -15.62 16.33 -32.01
C ILE A 23 -14.95 16.34 -30.63
N LYS A 24 -15.43 17.17 -29.69
CA LYS A 24 -14.91 17.17 -28.31
C LYS A 24 -15.21 15.86 -27.58
N PHE A 25 -16.42 15.31 -27.68
CA PHE A 25 -16.75 14.01 -27.06
C PHE A 25 -16.00 12.83 -27.69
N ARG A 26 -15.79 12.81 -29.00
CA ARG A 26 -14.95 11.78 -29.67
C ARG A 26 -13.49 11.92 -29.29
N SER A 27 -12.98 13.14 -29.11
CA SER A 27 -11.59 13.39 -28.73
C SER A 27 -11.27 12.85 -27.32
N PHE A 28 -12.21 12.88 -26.37
CA PHE A 28 -11.99 12.35 -25.01
C PHE A 28 -11.98 10.82 -24.96
N LYS A 29 -12.85 10.15 -25.71
CA LYS A 29 -12.81 8.66 -25.84
C LYS A 29 -11.60 8.19 -26.63
N MET A 30 -11.19 8.89 -27.69
CA MET A 30 -10.00 8.55 -28.46
C MET A 30 -8.70 8.68 -27.68
N LYS A 31 -8.58 9.60 -26.72
CA LYS A 31 -7.35 9.75 -25.94
C LYS A 31 -7.05 8.52 -25.06
N LYS A 32 -8.09 7.91 -24.46
CA LYS A 32 -7.92 6.68 -23.67
C LYS A 32 -7.59 5.48 -24.58
N GLN A 33 -8.25 5.36 -25.71
CA GLN A 33 -7.98 4.28 -26.68
C GLN A 33 -6.64 4.46 -27.41
N LEU A 34 -6.23 5.70 -27.66
CA LEU A 34 -4.91 5.99 -28.25
C LEU A 34 -3.77 5.69 -27.26
N LEU A 35 -3.97 5.92 -25.96
CA LEU A 35 -2.98 5.57 -24.96
C LEU A 35 -2.78 4.04 -24.88
N ILE A 36 -3.88 3.29 -24.86
CA ILE A 36 -3.85 1.82 -24.87
C ILE A 36 -3.24 1.30 -26.19
N ALA A 37 -3.62 1.88 -27.33
CA ALA A 37 -3.07 1.52 -28.62
C ALA A 37 -1.60 1.95 -28.78
N ALA A 38 -1.18 3.09 -28.22
CA ALA A 38 0.22 3.52 -28.22
C ALA A 38 1.09 2.62 -27.34
N VAL A 39 0.61 2.20 -26.17
CA VAL A 39 1.29 1.20 -25.33
C VAL A 39 1.38 -0.14 -26.07
N ALA A 40 0.30 -0.60 -26.71
CA ALA A 40 0.31 -1.82 -27.51
C ALA A 40 1.20 -1.70 -28.75
N ALA A 41 1.25 -0.56 -29.43
CA ALA A 41 2.07 -0.34 -30.63
C ALA A 41 3.56 -0.21 -30.32
N THR A 42 3.94 0.35 -29.18
CA THR A 42 5.33 0.36 -28.72
C THR A 42 5.82 -1.03 -28.30
N MET A 43 4.90 -1.93 -27.96
CA MET A 43 5.23 -3.33 -27.66
C MET A 43 5.44 -4.20 -28.90
N THR A 44 4.96 -3.79 -30.07
CA THR A 44 5.01 -4.62 -31.30
C THR A 44 6.27 -4.42 -32.17
N SER A 45 7.13 -3.46 -31.86
CA SER A 45 8.21 -3.07 -32.75
C SER A 45 9.62 -3.48 -32.31
N VAL A 46 9.82 -4.09 -31.14
CA VAL A 46 11.15 -4.54 -30.69
C VAL A 46 11.04 -5.91 -30.05
N ALA A 47 11.74 -6.87 -30.62
CA ALA A 47 12.08 -8.19 -30.12
C ALA A 47 11.45 -8.58 -28.77
N ILE A 48 10.39 -9.40 -28.83
CA ILE A 48 9.87 -10.21 -27.73
C ILE A 48 9.89 -9.46 -26.38
N ALA A 49 8.97 -8.50 -26.22
CA ALA A 49 8.64 -8.02 -24.89
C ALA A 49 7.86 -9.14 -24.18
N ASP A 50 8.40 -9.68 -23.11
CA ASP A 50 7.66 -10.58 -22.25
C ASP A 50 6.55 -9.76 -21.57
N ILE A 51 5.31 -10.02 -21.95
CA ILE A 51 4.15 -9.43 -21.29
C ILE A 51 3.59 -10.49 -20.35
N SER A 52 3.50 -10.17 -19.09
CA SER A 52 2.83 -10.95 -18.06
C SER A 52 1.58 -10.19 -17.61
N ILE A 53 0.47 -10.89 -17.58
CA ILE A 53 -0.77 -10.40 -16.98
C ILE A 53 -1.07 -11.34 -15.81
N THR A 54 -1.17 -10.77 -14.63
CA THR A 54 -1.53 -11.48 -13.41
C THR A 54 -2.62 -10.70 -12.72
N GLY A 55 -3.32 -11.33 -11.82
CA GLY A 55 -4.36 -10.65 -11.08
C GLY A 55 -4.85 -11.45 -9.91
N GLY A 56 -5.81 -10.88 -9.23
CA GLY A 56 -6.47 -11.49 -8.12
C GLY A 56 -7.87 -10.94 -7.93
N MET A 57 -8.68 -11.70 -7.24
CA MET A 57 -9.97 -11.28 -6.77
C MET A 57 -10.11 -11.71 -5.31
N LYS A 58 -10.60 -10.81 -4.48
CA LYS A 58 -10.94 -11.09 -3.11
C LYS A 58 -12.43 -10.83 -2.90
N ALA A 59 -13.06 -11.67 -2.09
CA ALA A 59 -14.39 -11.44 -1.56
C ALA A 59 -14.28 -11.57 -0.04
N ASN A 60 -14.72 -10.54 0.66
CA ASN A 60 -14.60 -10.43 2.09
C ASN A 60 -15.98 -10.26 2.72
N TYR A 61 -16.30 -11.06 3.73
CA TYR A 61 -17.42 -10.87 4.64
C TYR A 61 -16.89 -10.45 5.99
N LYS A 62 -17.32 -9.29 6.47
CA LYS A 62 -16.93 -8.74 7.76
C LYS A 62 -18.15 -8.47 8.61
N SER A 63 -18.14 -8.99 9.82
CA SER A 63 -19.13 -8.71 10.88
C SER A 63 -18.41 -7.98 12.02
N THR A 64 -18.88 -6.80 12.36
CA THR A 64 -18.29 -6.00 13.44
C THR A 64 -19.38 -5.68 14.46
N GLU A 65 -19.11 -6.02 15.73
CA GLU A 65 -19.94 -5.64 16.86
C GLU A 65 -19.26 -4.53 17.67
N THR A 66 -19.97 -3.44 17.88
CA THR A 66 -19.53 -2.32 18.73
C THR A 66 -20.71 -1.86 19.55
N ALA A 67 -20.55 -1.74 20.87
CA ALA A 67 -21.63 -1.31 21.79
C ALA A 67 -22.93 -2.13 21.64
N ASN A 68 -22.85 -3.45 21.40
CA ASN A 68 -23.97 -4.36 21.12
C ASN A 68 -24.72 -4.04 19.80
N VAL A 69 -24.10 -3.30 18.89
CA VAL A 69 -24.61 -3.06 17.54
C VAL A 69 -23.77 -3.84 16.56
N ASN A 70 -24.40 -4.72 15.80
CA ASN A 70 -23.72 -5.54 14.81
C ASN A 70 -23.89 -4.94 13.41
N VAL A 71 -22.77 -4.77 12.68
CA VAL A 71 -22.72 -4.28 11.31
C VAL A 71 -22.04 -5.33 10.45
N ASN A 72 -22.71 -5.75 9.40
CA ASN A 72 -22.19 -6.72 8.43
C ASN A 72 -21.92 -6.05 7.10
N THR A 73 -20.79 -6.34 6.51
CA THR A 73 -20.40 -5.85 5.18
C THR A 73 -19.91 -6.99 4.31
N ILE A 74 -20.15 -6.88 3.01
CA ILE A 74 -19.52 -7.74 2.00
C ILE A 74 -18.81 -6.80 1.03
N THR A 75 -17.54 -7.02 0.84
CA THR A 75 -16.73 -6.26 -0.11
C THR A 75 -16.07 -7.20 -1.12
N THR A 76 -15.77 -6.69 -2.29
CA THR A 76 -14.97 -7.38 -3.30
C THR A 76 -13.90 -6.45 -3.82
N GLU A 77 -12.73 -6.98 -4.01
CA GLU A 77 -11.58 -6.27 -4.59
C GLU A 77 -11.07 -7.08 -5.78
N THR A 78 -10.72 -6.40 -6.85
CA THR A 78 -10.14 -7.03 -8.04
C THR A 78 -8.92 -6.25 -8.48
N ASP A 79 -7.77 -6.94 -8.55
CA ASP A 79 -6.52 -6.40 -9.03
C ASP A 79 -6.16 -7.02 -10.37
N LEU A 80 -5.68 -6.19 -11.28
CA LEU A 80 -5.11 -6.62 -12.54
C LEU A 80 -3.76 -5.96 -12.75
N GLN A 81 -2.70 -6.77 -12.83
CA GLN A 81 -1.33 -6.32 -12.98
C GLN A 81 -0.80 -6.67 -14.37
N VAL A 82 -0.28 -5.69 -15.07
CA VAL A 82 0.34 -5.85 -16.39
C VAL A 82 1.81 -5.48 -16.29
N THR A 83 2.68 -6.43 -16.56
CA THR A 83 4.13 -6.22 -16.60
C THR A 83 4.65 -6.47 -18.00
N GLY A 84 5.35 -5.49 -18.56
CA GLY A 84 6.09 -5.63 -19.80
C GLY A 84 7.60 -5.55 -19.56
N LYS A 85 8.39 -6.47 -20.14
CA LYS A 85 9.85 -6.45 -20.04
C LYS A 85 10.47 -6.44 -21.44
N THR A 86 11.43 -5.54 -21.67
CA THR A 86 12.21 -5.50 -22.89
C THR A 86 13.64 -5.07 -22.57
N GLY A 87 14.63 -5.92 -22.89
CA GLY A 87 16.03 -5.69 -22.49
C GLY A 87 16.16 -5.47 -20.99
N GLY A 88 16.76 -4.36 -20.60
CA GLY A 88 16.93 -3.96 -19.17
C GLY A 88 15.77 -3.12 -18.62
N THR A 89 14.67 -2.96 -19.35
CA THR A 89 13.54 -2.09 -18.98
C THR A 89 12.33 -2.92 -18.59
N THR A 90 11.66 -2.54 -17.51
CA THR A 90 10.38 -3.07 -17.06
C THR A 90 9.37 -1.94 -17.01
N VAL A 91 8.17 -2.18 -17.52
CA VAL A 91 6.99 -1.30 -17.37
C VAL A 91 5.95 -2.06 -16.58
N TYR A 92 5.30 -1.41 -15.66
CA TYR A 92 4.28 -2.00 -14.80
C TYR A 92 3.06 -1.09 -14.73
N MET A 93 1.89 -1.71 -14.71
CA MET A 93 0.62 -1.04 -14.47
C MET A 93 -0.25 -1.93 -13.60
N GLU A 94 -0.86 -1.34 -12.59
CA GLU A 94 -1.86 -1.97 -11.73
C GLU A 94 -3.19 -1.25 -11.84
N LEU A 95 -4.22 -2.03 -12.04
CA LEU A 95 -5.61 -1.60 -12.04
C LEU A 95 -6.31 -2.27 -10.87
N ASN A 96 -6.96 -1.49 -10.05
CA ASN A 96 -7.73 -1.96 -8.91
C ASN A 96 -9.19 -1.55 -9.05
N HIS A 97 -10.07 -2.44 -8.60
CA HIS A 97 -11.48 -2.14 -8.38
C HIS A 97 -11.89 -2.66 -7.01
N ASP A 98 -12.31 -1.75 -6.13
CA ASP A 98 -12.81 -2.05 -4.81
C ASP A 98 -14.30 -1.70 -4.73
N SER A 99 -15.14 -2.65 -4.29
CA SER A 99 -16.57 -2.42 -4.11
C SER A 99 -16.90 -1.58 -2.89
N SER A 100 -15.94 -1.37 -1.97
CA SER A 100 -16.11 -0.46 -0.84
C SER A 100 -16.21 1.00 -1.28
N ASP A 101 -15.69 1.36 -2.44
CA ASP A 101 -15.82 2.68 -3.06
C ASP A 101 -17.26 3.01 -3.52
N GLY A 102 -18.22 2.25 -3.04
CA GLY A 102 -19.63 2.46 -3.22
C GLY A 102 -20.17 1.91 -4.54
N LEU A 103 -20.40 0.61 -4.59
CA LEU A 103 -21.51 0.07 -5.40
C LEU A 103 -22.85 0.55 -4.84
N SER A 104 -22.90 1.74 -4.26
CA SER A 104 -24.13 2.46 -4.03
C SER A 104 -24.62 2.96 -5.38
N THR A 105 -25.38 2.13 -6.07
CA THR A 105 -26.50 2.47 -6.98
C THR A 105 -26.25 3.49 -8.10
N ALA A 106 -25.08 4.02 -8.31
CA ALA A 106 -24.76 4.96 -9.37
C ALA A 106 -23.50 4.54 -10.11
N ASP A 107 -23.61 3.45 -10.87
CA ASP A 107 -23.09 3.33 -12.23
C ASP A 107 -21.62 3.70 -12.47
N ASN A 108 -20.68 3.30 -11.65
CA ASN A 108 -19.32 3.41 -12.13
C ASN A 108 -18.41 2.26 -11.66
N PRO A 109 -18.44 1.09 -12.31
CA PRO A 109 -17.39 0.10 -12.16
C PRO A 109 -16.12 0.64 -12.84
N ASN A 110 -15.49 1.63 -12.23
CA ASN A 110 -14.23 2.15 -12.73
C ASN A 110 -13.10 1.37 -12.08
N PHE A 111 -12.29 0.74 -12.89
CA PHE A 111 -10.96 0.37 -12.46
C PHE A 111 -10.15 1.65 -12.25
N ASN A 112 -9.59 1.79 -11.07
CA ASN A 112 -8.63 2.82 -10.76
C ASN A 112 -7.24 2.35 -11.20
N VAL A 113 -6.48 3.25 -11.81
CA VAL A 113 -5.07 2.99 -12.05
C VAL A 113 -4.34 3.30 -10.76
N GLU A 114 -3.83 2.28 -10.08
CA GLU A 114 -3.14 2.45 -8.83
C GLU A 114 -1.66 2.73 -9.04
N ASP A 115 -0.95 1.78 -9.64
CA ASP A 115 0.48 1.90 -9.89
C ASP A 115 0.77 1.97 -11.38
N VAL A 116 1.59 2.92 -11.81
CA VAL A 116 2.16 2.97 -13.16
C VAL A 116 3.60 3.43 -13.06
N TRP A 117 4.53 2.57 -13.39
CA TRP A 117 5.94 2.92 -13.33
C TRP A 117 6.78 2.21 -14.41
N MET A 118 7.90 2.81 -14.69
CA MET A 118 8.95 2.24 -15.51
C MET A 118 10.24 2.13 -14.70
N LYS A 119 10.94 1.00 -14.85
CA LYS A 119 12.26 0.76 -14.27
C LYS A 119 13.24 0.32 -15.35
N THR A 120 14.43 0.93 -15.35
CA THR A 120 15.48 0.59 -16.31
C THR A 120 16.85 0.74 -15.68
N SER A 121 17.88 0.17 -16.32
CA SER A 121 19.28 0.33 -15.90
C SER A 121 20.02 1.26 -16.86
N ILE A 122 20.67 2.28 -16.33
CA ILE A 122 21.45 3.27 -17.08
C ILE A 122 22.82 3.41 -16.43
N ALA A 123 23.88 3.07 -17.15
CA ALA A 123 25.27 3.23 -16.68
C ALA A 123 25.55 2.62 -15.29
N GLY A 124 24.96 1.46 -14.99
CA GLY A 124 25.11 0.77 -13.71
C GLY A 124 24.19 1.25 -12.59
N ALA A 125 23.42 2.30 -12.81
CA ALA A 125 22.37 2.71 -11.90
C ALA A 125 21.01 2.14 -12.33
N THR A 126 20.15 1.80 -11.39
CA THR A 126 18.74 1.49 -11.63
C THR A 126 17.92 2.75 -11.44
N VAL A 127 17.09 3.06 -12.41
CA VAL A 127 16.17 4.22 -12.37
C VAL A 127 14.75 3.70 -12.44
N LYS A 128 13.88 4.10 -11.49
CA LYS A 128 12.44 3.86 -11.49
C LYS A 128 11.73 5.22 -11.49
N VAL A 129 10.74 5.40 -12.34
CA VAL A 129 9.93 6.60 -12.42
C VAL A 129 8.46 6.24 -12.60
N GLY A 130 7.56 7.04 -12.05
CA GLY A 130 6.14 6.86 -12.18
C GLY A 130 5.36 7.11 -10.90
N THR A 131 4.28 6.38 -10.72
CA THR A 131 3.43 6.38 -9.53
C THR A 131 3.47 5.00 -8.92
N TRP A 132 3.74 4.89 -7.66
CA TRP A 132 3.68 3.63 -6.89
C TRP A 132 3.53 3.91 -5.40
N ASN A 133 2.98 2.94 -4.68
CA ASN A 133 3.04 2.93 -3.24
C ASN A 133 4.47 2.59 -2.78
N GLY A 134 4.97 3.35 -1.82
CA GLY A 134 6.18 2.99 -1.10
C GLY A 134 5.89 1.83 -0.14
N SER A 135 6.86 1.06 0.19
CA SER A 135 6.77 0.13 1.31
C SER A 135 7.76 0.56 2.38
N ASP A 136 7.41 0.65 3.60
CA ASP A 136 7.77 -0.24 4.60
C ASP A 136 8.71 0.09 5.71
N SER A 137 8.12 0.26 6.81
CA SER A 137 8.84 0.03 8.04
C SER A 137 7.86 -0.42 9.13
N LEU A 138 8.38 -0.83 10.30
CA LEU A 138 7.54 -1.14 11.46
C LEU A 138 6.74 0.07 11.96
N VAL A 139 7.21 1.28 11.70
CA VAL A 139 6.64 2.51 12.24
C VAL A 139 6.28 3.56 11.19
N SER A 140 6.59 3.34 9.94
CA SER A 140 6.17 4.21 8.86
C SER A 140 6.08 3.46 7.53
N ARG A 141 5.00 3.66 6.83
CA ARG A 141 4.82 3.26 5.44
C ARG A 141 4.69 4.52 4.61
N ASP A 142 5.38 4.56 3.49
CA ASP A 142 5.08 5.54 2.47
C ASP A 142 3.81 5.10 1.75
N SER A 143 2.65 5.43 2.34
CA SER A 143 1.33 5.13 1.76
C SER A 143 0.96 6.09 0.64
N ASP A 144 1.77 7.12 0.42
CA ASP A 144 1.47 8.13 -0.57
C ASP A 144 1.78 7.66 -1.99
N ARG A 145 0.75 7.39 -2.75
CA ARG A 145 0.81 7.25 -4.21
C ARG A 145 1.00 8.61 -4.87
N ALA A 146 2.11 9.28 -4.59
CA ALA A 146 2.41 10.55 -5.23
C ALA A 146 2.68 10.35 -6.72
N ALA A 147 2.13 11.22 -7.54
CA ALA A 147 2.45 11.28 -8.96
C ALA A 147 3.88 11.82 -9.16
N GLY A 148 4.56 11.28 -10.17
CA GLY A 148 5.91 11.77 -10.50
C GLY A 148 7.00 11.37 -9.53
N LYS A 149 6.87 10.21 -8.89
CA LYS A 149 7.94 9.61 -8.07
C LYS A 149 9.13 9.21 -8.95
N PHE A 150 10.31 9.32 -8.37
CA PHE A 150 11.54 8.77 -8.93
C PHE A 150 12.36 8.07 -7.84
N ASP A 151 13.10 7.05 -8.26
CA ASP A 151 14.05 6.30 -7.44
C ASP A 151 15.25 5.99 -8.32
N VAL A 152 16.42 6.47 -7.93
CA VAL A 152 17.68 6.21 -8.61
C VAL A 152 18.62 5.55 -7.61
N ARG A 153 19.04 4.32 -7.90
CA ARG A 153 19.91 3.56 -7.01
C ARG A 153 21.13 3.01 -7.71
N THR A 154 22.25 3.08 -7.02
CA THR A 154 23.51 2.47 -7.46
C THR A 154 24.23 1.86 -6.29
N THR A 155 25.10 0.87 -6.55
CA THR A 155 25.92 0.24 -5.50
C THR A 155 27.38 0.50 -5.76
N VAL A 156 28.07 1.04 -4.78
CA VAL A 156 29.50 1.34 -4.82
C VAL A 156 30.16 0.69 -3.60
N SER A 157 31.11 -0.20 -3.83
CA SER A 157 31.87 -0.88 -2.76
C SER A 157 30.99 -1.54 -1.69
N GLY A 158 29.85 -2.13 -2.09
CA GLY A 158 28.93 -2.80 -1.18
C GLY A 158 27.90 -1.88 -0.51
N VAL A 159 28.01 -0.57 -0.70
CA VAL A 159 27.01 0.40 -0.22
C VAL A 159 26.09 0.78 -1.37
N THR A 160 24.80 0.58 -1.19
CA THR A 160 23.76 1.06 -2.12
C THR A 160 23.35 2.45 -1.71
N VAL A 161 23.49 3.39 -2.65
CA VAL A 161 23.00 4.77 -2.52
C VAL A 161 21.70 4.88 -3.31
N ILE A 162 20.66 5.39 -2.68
CA ILE A 162 19.35 5.63 -3.27
C ILE A 162 19.08 7.12 -3.16
N VAL A 163 18.65 7.72 -4.26
CA VAL A 163 18.10 9.07 -4.30
C VAL A 163 16.68 8.94 -4.79
N ASP A 164 15.72 9.28 -3.96
CA ASP A 164 14.30 9.16 -4.26
C ASP A 164 13.53 10.41 -3.89
N GLY A 165 12.31 10.51 -4.37
CA GLY A 165 11.42 11.63 -4.11
C GLY A 165 10.27 11.67 -5.10
N SER A 166 9.49 12.75 -5.02
CA SER A 166 8.44 13.05 -5.99
C SER A 166 8.55 14.50 -6.50
N ALA A 167 7.75 14.82 -7.52
CA ALA A 167 7.77 16.16 -8.11
C ALA A 167 7.35 17.25 -7.11
N ASP A 168 6.46 16.92 -6.19
CA ASP A 168 5.81 17.85 -5.28
C ASP A 168 6.17 17.61 -3.80
N ALA A 169 7.04 16.63 -3.49
CA ALA A 169 7.37 16.26 -2.12
C ALA A 169 8.87 15.97 -1.97
N ASN A 170 9.25 15.76 -0.75
CA ASN A 170 10.59 15.61 -0.21
C ASN A 170 11.50 14.71 -1.05
N LYS A 171 12.73 15.10 -1.15
CA LYS A 171 13.80 14.31 -1.77
C LYS A 171 14.64 13.69 -0.69
N ASN A 172 14.89 12.39 -0.82
CA ASN A 172 15.62 11.64 0.16
C ASN A 172 16.93 11.10 -0.41
N ILE A 173 17.90 10.92 0.44
CA ILE A 173 19.12 10.18 0.14
C ILE A 173 19.22 9.06 1.16
N THR A 174 19.28 7.81 0.69
CA THR A 174 19.41 6.65 1.56
C THR A 174 20.69 5.90 1.24
N PHE A 175 21.42 5.51 2.27
CA PHE A 175 22.58 4.65 2.22
C PHE A 175 22.20 3.30 2.83
N LYS A 176 22.40 2.19 2.10
CA LYS A 176 22.14 0.83 2.59
C LYS A 176 23.36 -0.05 2.39
N GLY A 177 23.66 -0.88 3.38
CA GLY A 177 24.77 -1.82 3.30
C GLY A 177 24.73 -2.86 4.40
N ASP A 178 25.63 -3.81 4.33
CA ASP A 178 25.88 -4.79 5.40
C ASP A 178 27.24 -4.51 6.02
N VAL A 179 27.29 -4.44 7.33
CA VAL A 179 28.51 -4.27 8.09
C VAL A 179 28.61 -5.39 9.12
N ALA A 180 29.48 -6.34 8.87
CA ALA A 180 29.75 -7.47 9.77
C ALA A 180 28.49 -8.29 10.11
N GLY A 181 27.58 -8.50 9.13
CA GLY A 181 26.34 -9.25 9.31
C GLY A 181 25.18 -8.44 9.90
N VAL A 182 25.37 -7.13 10.04
CA VAL A 182 24.29 -6.18 10.38
C VAL A 182 23.92 -5.43 9.13
N ALA A 183 22.71 -5.63 8.64
CA ALA A 183 22.12 -4.81 7.58
C ALA A 183 21.79 -3.44 8.18
N ALA A 184 22.33 -2.38 7.58
CA ALA A 184 22.16 -1.01 8.01
C ALA A 184 21.58 -0.14 6.90
N SER A 185 20.68 0.76 7.24
CA SER A 185 20.16 1.79 6.36
C SER A 185 20.14 3.12 7.10
N TYR A 186 20.56 4.18 6.43
CA TYR A 186 20.48 5.55 6.90
C TYR A 186 19.89 6.42 5.82
N LYS A 187 18.81 7.13 6.12
CA LYS A 187 18.09 8.00 5.20
C LYS A 187 18.09 9.42 5.76
N ILE A 188 18.36 10.35 4.91
CA ILE A 188 18.27 11.80 5.16
C ILE A 188 17.18 12.31 4.22
N ASP A 189 16.20 12.99 4.74
CA ASP A 189 15.25 13.73 3.92
C ASP A 189 15.67 15.19 3.73
N ASP A 190 15.02 15.94 2.82
CA ASP A 190 15.32 17.33 2.57
C ASP A 190 14.75 18.29 3.63
N LEU A 191 13.97 17.79 4.59
CA LEU A 191 13.49 18.53 5.76
C LEU A 191 14.44 18.34 6.96
N GLY A 192 15.41 17.42 6.85
CA GLY A 192 16.43 17.18 7.87
C GLY A 192 16.08 16.06 8.85
N ALA A 193 15.03 15.27 8.60
CA ALA A 193 14.79 14.07 9.38
C ALA A 193 15.79 12.99 9.02
N ASP A 194 16.33 12.40 10.05
CA ASP A 194 17.19 11.24 9.93
C ASP A 194 16.39 9.98 10.27
N GLU A 195 16.47 8.99 9.37
CA GLU A 195 15.88 7.68 9.60
C GLU A 195 16.96 6.62 9.53
N TYR A 196 17.05 5.75 10.51
CA TYR A 196 17.96 4.62 10.46
C TYR A 196 17.31 3.31 10.85
N LYS A 197 17.70 2.27 10.11
CA LYS A 197 17.25 0.89 10.30
C LYS A 197 18.47 0.01 10.46
N LEU A 198 18.43 -0.88 11.44
CA LEU A 198 19.44 -1.88 11.70
C LEU A 198 18.76 -3.23 11.81
N SER A 199 19.30 -4.27 11.19
CA SER A 199 18.81 -5.62 11.42
C SER A 199 19.93 -6.65 11.32
N THR A 200 19.82 -7.70 12.11
CA THR A 200 20.73 -8.83 12.05
C THR A 200 19.97 -10.13 12.36
N THR A 201 20.47 -11.23 11.82
CA THR A 201 19.96 -12.56 12.11
C THR A 201 21.08 -13.41 12.67
N MET A 202 20.90 -13.88 13.90
CA MET A 202 21.86 -14.78 14.57
C MET A 202 21.15 -16.04 15.05
N ASN A 203 21.66 -17.20 14.66
CA ASN A 203 21.10 -18.50 15.05
C ASN A 203 19.58 -18.63 14.78
N GLY A 204 19.08 -18.04 13.68
CA GLY A 204 17.68 -18.08 13.33
C GLY A 204 16.79 -17.06 14.06
N VAL A 205 17.38 -16.21 14.90
CA VAL A 205 16.69 -15.09 15.54
C VAL A 205 17.06 -13.80 14.82
N THR A 206 16.07 -13.09 14.32
CA THR A 206 16.22 -11.77 13.70
C THR A 206 15.87 -10.69 14.73
N VAL A 207 16.75 -9.72 14.85
CA VAL A 207 16.52 -8.48 15.61
C VAL A 207 16.56 -7.33 14.63
N ALA A 208 15.53 -6.48 14.64
CA ALA A 208 15.46 -5.28 13.81
C ALA A 208 15.13 -4.08 14.68
N TYR A 209 15.82 -2.98 14.42
CA TYR A 209 15.58 -1.68 15.06
C TYR A 209 15.36 -0.63 13.99
N HIS A 210 14.40 0.25 14.21
CA HIS A 210 14.10 1.36 13.33
C HIS A 210 13.87 2.61 14.16
N ASN A 211 14.45 3.73 13.74
CA ASN A 211 14.25 5.04 14.34
C ASN A 211 14.03 6.09 13.28
N VAL A 212 13.12 6.99 13.53
CA VAL A 212 12.90 8.22 12.79
C VAL A 212 13.06 9.36 13.78
N ASP A 213 14.09 10.19 13.58
CA ASP A 213 14.35 11.32 14.45
C ASP A 213 13.32 12.44 14.22
N ASP A 214 13.17 13.27 15.23
CA ASP A 214 12.28 14.42 15.18
C ASP A 214 12.81 15.50 14.23
N LEU A 215 11.95 15.97 13.33
CA LEU A 215 12.28 16.99 12.33
C LEU A 215 12.32 18.41 12.87
N ASP A 216 11.61 18.66 13.95
CA ASP A 216 11.40 20.01 14.45
C ASP A 216 11.35 20.01 15.96
N ALA A 217 12.20 20.77 16.59
CA ALA A 217 12.22 20.96 18.05
C ALA A 217 10.87 21.45 18.63
N THR A 218 9.90 21.75 17.77
CA THR A 218 8.55 22.20 18.16
C THR A 218 7.44 21.18 17.93
N ALA A 219 7.68 20.14 17.13
CA ALA A 219 6.67 19.14 16.77
C ALA A 219 7.21 17.73 17.00
N SER A 220 7.32 17.31 18.25
CA SER A 220 7.76 15.97 18.66
C SER A 220 7.17 14.86 17.80
N THR A 221 7.83 14.52 16.68
CA THR A 221 7.35 13.56 15.65
C THR A 221 8.22 12.31 15.58
N GLY A 222 9.19 12.20 16.47
CA GLY A 222 10.08 11.06 16.57
C GLY A 222 9.33 9.76 16.84
N LYS A 223 9.85 8.66 16.34
CA LYS A 223 9.33 7.33 16.59
C LYS A 223 10.41 6.28 16.46
N SER A 224 10.32 5.27 17.32
CA SER A 224 11.26 4.15 17.28
C SER A 224 10.54 2.81 17.36
N SER A 225 11.16 1.75 16.86
CA SER A 225 10.65 0.40 17.04
C SER A 225 11.76 -0.63 17.16
N LEU A 226 11.47 -1.67 17.91
CA LEU A 226 12.29 -2.87 18.04
C LEU A 226 11.43 -4.09 17.68
N MET A 227 11.94 -4.97 16.84
CA MET A 227 11.32 -6.26 16.56
C MET A 227 12.32 -7.39 16.80
N VAL A 228 11.84 -8.46 17.41
CA VAL A 228 12.57 -9.71 17.57
C VAL A 228 11.69 -10.83 17.03
N SER A 229 12.22 -11.65 16.11
CA SER A 229 11.48 -12.78 15.56
C SER A 229 12.37 -13.99 15.34
N GLY A 230 11.79 -15.18 15.37
CA GLY A 230 12.53 -16.41 15.11
C GLY A 230 11.63 -17.64 15.17
N ALA A 231 12.15 -18.74 14.61
CA ALA A 231 11.44 -20.02 14.60
C ALA A 231 11.93 -20.94 15.70
N VAL A 232 11.03 -21.51 16.49
CA VAL A 232 11.33 -22.45 17.56
C VAL A 232 10.37 -23.65 17.48
N GLN A 233 10.89 -24.84 17.25
CA GLN A 233 10.13 -26.11 17.24
C GLN A 233 8.88 -26.09 16.33
N GLY A 234 8.97 -25.41 15.18
CA GLY A 234 7.86 -25.32 14.22
C GLY A 234 6.86 -24.19 14.49
N PHE A 235 7.13 -23.37 15.50
CA PHE A 235 6.42 -22.12 15.74
C PHE A 235 7.29 -20.94 15.30
N ASP A 236 6.70 -20.01 14.56
CA ASP A 236 7.28 -18.70 14.32
C ASP A 236 6.81 -17.77 15.43
N LEU A 237 7.75 -17.19 16.16
CA LEU A 237 7.50 -16.27 17.27
C LEU A 237 7.97 -14.88 16.88
N SER A 238 7.23 -13.87 17.30
CA SER A 238 7.63 -12.48 17.11
C SER A 238 7.22 -11.63 18.32
N TYR A 239 8.05 -10.64 18.61
CA TYR A 239 7.76 -9.55 19.52
C TYR A 239 8.11 -8.26 18.82
N ALA A 240 7.29 -7.25 18.96
CA ALA A 240 7.57 -5.92 18.51
C ALA A 240 7.14 -4.89 19.55
N GLN A 241 7.90 -3.81 19.62
CA GLN A 241 7.61 -2.63 20.44
C GLN A 241 7.85 -1.39 19.60
N ALA A 242 7.03 -0.38 19.76
CA ALA A 242 7.24 0.93 19.15
C ALA A 242 6.82 2.02 20.12
N ASP A 243 7.64 3.07 20.17
CA ASP A 243 7.42 4.27 20.96
C ASP A 243 7.21 5.44 19.99
N THR A 244 6.24 6.31 20.29
CA THR A 244 5.95 7.49 19.47
C THR A 244 5.91 8.74 20.31
N ASP A 245 6.51 9.80 19.79
CA ASP A 245 6.39 11.13 20.40
C ASP A 245 4.99 11.73 20.17
N SER A 246 4.68 12.79 20.90
CA SER A 246 3.34 13.41 20.97
C SER A 246 2.76 13.89 19.65
N GLY A 247 3.57 14.02 18.59
CA GLY A 247 3.14 14.40 17.23
C GLY A 247 3.21 13.27 16.22
N ALA A 248 3.76 12.11 16.60
CA ALA A 248 3.97 10.99 15.69
C ALA A 248 2.78 10.04 15.64
N THR A 249 2.62 9.38 14.52
CA THR A 249 1.63 8.30 14.32
C THR A 249 2.33 7.03 13.83
N ILE A 250 1.82 5.87 14.21
CA ILE A 250 2.21 4.59 13.60
C ILE A 250 1.24 4.31 12.45
N ASP A 251 1.81 3.96 11.30
CA ASP A 251 1.02 3.58 10.13
C ASP A 251 0.30 2.24 10.38
N SER A 252 -0.95 2.16 9.96
CA SER A 252 -1.79 0.95 10.05
C SER A 252 -1.21 -0.25 9.30
N ASP A 253 -0.33 -0.03 8.34
CA ASP A 253 0.34 -1.07 7.55
C ASP A 253 1.69 -1.52 8.13
N SER A 254 2.04 -1.05 9.30
CA SER A 254 3.22 -1.49 10.06
C SER A 254 3.04 -2.93 10.57
N TYR A 255 4.01 -3.43 11.34
CA TYR A 255 3.85 -4.69 12.08
C TYR A 255 2.55 -4.72 12.92
N PHE A 256 2.14 -3.57 13.39
CA PHE A 256 0.91 -3.35 14.15
C PHE A 256 -0.31 -3.04 13.25
N GLY A 257 -0.35 -3.57 12.01
CA GLY A 257 -1.44 -3.37 11.05
C GLY A 257 -2.83 -3.70 11.58
N ASP A 258 -2.91 -4.42 12.71
CA ASP A 258 -4.17 -4.71 13.39
C ASP A 258 -4.70 -3.53 14.21
N THR A 259 -3.91 -2.47 14.34
CA THR A 259 -4.34 -1.21 14.97
C THR A 259 -5.16 -0.32 14.03
N THR A 260 -5.62 -0.84 12.88
CA THR A 260 -6.48 -0.12 11.94
C THR A 260 -7.79 0.39 12.53
N ALA A 261 -8.19 -0.16 13.66
CA ALA A 261 -9.27 0.40 14.45
C ALA A 261 -9.00 1.85 14.90
N PHE A 262 -7.74 2.18 15.07
CA PHE A 262 -7.26 3.51 15.41
C PHE A 262 -6.89 4.32 14.16
N ALA A 263 -7.41 3.94 13.00
CA ALA A 263 -7.06 4.35 11.64
C ALA A 263 -6.94 5.85 11.38
N THR A 264 -7.07 6.67 12.34
CA THR A 264 -6.84 8.10 12.18
C THR A 264 -5.84 8.68 13.16
N THR A 265 -5.57 7.99 14.24
CA THR A 265 -4.55 8.44 15.18
C THR A 265 -4.36 7.36 16.25
N VAL A 266 -3.37 6.52 16.14
CA VAL A 266 -2.71 6.05 17.35
C VAL A 266 -2.31 7.34 18.05
N ALA A 267 -2.93 7.61 19.17
CA ALA A 267 -2.85 8.93 19.79
C ALA A 267 -1.39 9.26 20.03
N GLN A 268 -1.07 10.47 19.75
CA GLN A 268 0.22 11.08 19.96
C GLN A 268 0.80 10.68 21.32
N GLY A 269 2.02 10.16 21.34
CA GLY A 269 2.69 9.72 22.55
C GLY A 269 2.19 8.37 23.09
N SER A 270 1.86 7.43 22.20
CA SER A 270 1.49 6.06 22.58
C SER A 270 2.69 5.13 22.48
N ASP A 271 2.78 4.24 23.46
CA ASP A 271 3.67 3.09 23.40
C ASP A 271 2.87 1.88 22.92
N ILE A 272 3.42 1.12 21.99
CA ILE A 272 2.76 -0.05 21.44
C ILE A 272 3.69 -1.25 21.60
N SER A 273 3.16 -2.35 22.12
CA SER A 273 3.86 -3.61 22.16
C SER A 273 2.99 -4.74 21.63
N GLY A 274 3.59 -5.74 21.02
CA GLY A 274 2.86 -6.88 20.48
C GLY A 274 3.68 -8.15 20.49
N PHE A 275 3.00 -9.26 20.74
CA PHE A 275 3.53 -10.60 20.63
C PHE A 275 2.74 -11.38 19.60
N GLY A 276 3.43 -12.11 18.74
CA GLY A 276 2.84 -12.96 17.71
C GLY A 276 3.38 -14.39 17.76
N ILE A 277 2.49 -15.35 17.46
CA ILE A 277 2.84 -16.73 17.26
C ILE A 277 2.15 -17.24 16.02
N SER A 278 2.85 -18.00 15.19
CA SER A 278 2.23 -18.74 14.08
C SER A 278 2.82 -20.14 13.94
N THR A 279 2.03 -21.02 13.35
CA THR A 279 2.46 -22.38 13.04
C THR A 279 1.63 -22.97 11.92
N LYS A 280 2.11 -24.08 11.32
CA LYS A 280 1.37 -24.82 10.30
C LYS A 280 0.77 -26.08 10.88
N ILE A 281 -0.55 -26.23 10.80
CA ILE A 281 -1.30 -27.39 11.28
C ILE A 281 -2.18 -27.93 10.15
N ALA A 282 -1.95 -29.17 9.75
CA ALA A 282 -2.73 -29.87 8.71
C ALA A 282 -2.87 -29.04 7.40
N GLY A 283 -1.79 -28.36 7.00
CA GLY A 283 -1.75 -27.54 5.79
C GLY A 283 -2.35 -26.13 5.94
N ASN A 284 -2.89 -25.80 7.11
CA ASN A 284 -3.33 -24.43 7.42
C ASN A 284 -2.20 -23.67 8.14
N THR A 285 -2.12 -22.37 7.95
CA THR A 285 -1.36 -21.49 8.82
C THR A 285 -2.30 -20.95 9.89
N VAL A 286 -1.94 -21.12 11.15
CA VAL A 286 -2.69 -20.62 12.31
C VAL A 286 -1.80 -19.62 13.01
N SER A 287 -2.31 -18.43 13.25
CA SER A 287 -1.59 -17.39 13.97
C SER A 287 -2.45 -16.71 15.04
N ALA A 288 -1.79 -16.24 16.07
CA ALA A 288 -2.38 -15.40 17.10
C ALA A 288 -1.45 -14.22 17.37
N LYS A 289 -2.04 -13.05 17.63
CA LYS A 289 -1.33 -11.84 18.06
C LYS A 289 -2.03 -11.27 19.30
N SER A 290 -1.24 -10.67 20.18
CA SER A 290 -1.71 -9.81 21.25
C SER A 290 -0.95 -8.50 21.14
N ILE A 291 -1.67 -7.40 21.12
CA ILE A 291 -1.12 -6.05 20.98
C ILE A 291 -1.72 -5.19 22.07
N THR A 292 -0.86 -4.45 22.77
CA THR A 292 -1.26 -3.45 23.76
C THR A 292 -0.81 -2.08 23.26
N VAL A 293 -1.72 -1.13 23.26
CA VAL A 293 -1.47 0.29 22.99
C VAL A 293 -1.66 1.04 24.29
N GLU A 294 -0.57 1.52 24.86
CA GLU A 294 -0.59 2.35 26.04
C GLU A 294 -0.69 3.82 25.63
N ASN A 295 -1.73 4.50 26.11
CA ASN A 295 -1.98 5.90 25.79
C ASN A 295 -2.25 6.69 27.07
N THR A 296 -1.94 7.96 27.08
CA THR A 296 -2.17 8.86 28.22
C THR A 296 -3.63 8.95 28.67
N ALA A 297 -4.58 8.56 27.83
CA ALA A 297 -6.01 8.65 28.13
C ALA A 297 -6.68 7.29 28.40
N THR A 298 -6.39 6.28 27.58
CA THR A 298 -6.99 4.94 27.67
C THR A 298 -6.07 3.92 27.02
N ASP A 299 -5.78 2.84 27.71
CA ASP A 299 -5.08 1.70 27.12
C ASP A 299 -6.05 0.88 26.26
N THR A 300 -5.51 0.24 25.24
CA THR A 300 -6.28 -0.66 24.39
C THR A 300 -5.53 -1.96 24.20
N ASP A 301 -6.23 -3.06 24.47
CA ASP A 301 -5.75 -4.41 24.20
C ASP A 301 -6.44 -4.99 22.97
N ILE A 302 -5.64 -5.59 22.08
CA ILE A 302 -6.14 -6.23 20.85
C ILE A 302 -5.64 -7.67 20.83
N VAL A 303 -6.56 -8.60 20.67
CA VAL A 303 -6.26 -10.01 20.43
C VAL A 303 -6.78 -10.40 19.05
N LYS A 304 -5.90 -10.99 18.24
CA LYS A 304 -6.23 -11.40 16.89
C LYS A 304 -5.89 -12.87 16.66
N PHE A 305 -6.81 -13.61 16.08
CA PHE A 305 -6.61 -14.99 15.61
C PHE A 305 -6.85 -15.05 14.11
N VAL A 306 -5.94 -15.71 13.39
CA VAL A 306 -6.07 -15.88 11.94
C VAL A 306 -5.81 -17.33 11.57
N VAL A 307 -6.68 -17.88 10.74
CA VAL A 307 -6.49 -19.20 10.12
C VAL A 307 -6.50 -19.00 8.60
N THR A 308 -5.37 -19.26 7.97
CA THR A 308 -5.24 -19.18 6.51
C THR A 308 -5.11 -20.58 5.94
N ARG A 309 -5.99 -20.92 5.00
CA ARG A 309 -6.02 -22.21 4.31
C ARG A 309 -5.77 -22.03 2.82
N PRO A 310 -4.66 -22.53 2.27
CA PRO A 310 -4.51 -22.64 0.83
C PRO A 310 -5.51 -23.67 0.28
N LEU A 311 -6.27 -23.26 -0.73
CA LEU A 311 -7.20 -24.10 -1.47
C LEU A 311 -6.56 -24.53 -2.79
N ALA A 312 -7.27 -25.33 -3.59
CA ALA A 312 -6.80 -25.72 -4.91
C ALA A 312 -6.77 -24.52 -5.87
N ALA A 313 -5.94 -24.60 -6.92
CA ALA A 313 -5.89 -23.63 -8.01
C ALA A 313 -5.59 -22.15 -7.63
N GLY A 314 -4.72 -21.96 -6.64
CA GLY A 314 -4.27 -20.59 -6.29
C GLY A 314 -5.28 -19.79 -5.44
N ALA A 315 -6.32 -20.45 -4.93
CA ALA A 315 -7.25 -19.84 -4.00
C ALA A 315 -6.76 -19.97 -2.55
N THR A 316 -7.13 -19.02 -1.71
CA THR A 316 -6.86 -18.98 -0.28
C THR A 316 -8.13 -18.59 0.46
N LEU A 317 -8.45 -19.31 1.52
CA LEU A 317 -9.48 -18.92 2.48
C LEU A 317 -8.79 -18.46 3.76
N GLU A 318 -9.15 -17.26 4.22
CA GLU A 318 -8.73 -16.72 5.50
C GLU A 318 -9.93 -16.48 6.39
N VAL A 319 -9.80 -16.85 7.65
CA VAL A 319 -10.77 -16.54 8.71
C VAL A 319 -10.04 -15.86 9.83
N GLN A 320 -10.52 -14.69 10.19
CA GLN A 320 -9.95 -13.84 11.21
C GLN A 320 -10.98 -13.50 12.28
N TYR A 321 -10.54 -13.49 13.52
CA TYR A 321 -11.26 -12.91 14.65
C TYR A 321 -10.36 -11.90 15.34
N THR A 322 -10.90 -10.71 15.62
CA THR A 322 -10.21 -9.64 16.35
C THR A 322 -11.12 -9.17 17.47
N ASP A 323 -10.57 -9.13 18.67
CA ASP A 323 -11.18 -8.56 19.88
C ASP A 323 -10.33 -7.36 20.30
N GLU A 324 -10.99 -6.22 20.46
CA GLU A 324 -10.40 -4.93 20.80
C GLU A 324 -11.09 -4.38 22.04
N ASP A 325 -10.38 -4.40 23.16
CA ASP A 325 -10.85 -3.84 24.44
C ASP A 325 -10.20 -2.49 24.71
N THR A 326 -11.01 -1.45 24.72
CA THR A 326 -10.60 -0.08 25.04
C THR A 326 -10.91 0.31 26.49
N GLY A 327 -11.23 -0.68 27.34
CA GLY A 327 -11.66 -0.43 28.71
C GLY A 327 -13.08 0.17 28.85
N THR A 328 -13.76 0.40 27.73
CA THR A 328 -15.14 0.89 27.73
C THR A 328 -16.00 0.14 26.72
N THR A 329 -17.17 -0.34 27.15
CA THR A 329 -18.11 -1.07 26.27
C THR A 329 -18.54 -0.26 25.05
N ALA A 330 -18.51 1.07 25.13
CA ALA A 330 -18.95 1.94 24.04
C ALA A 330 -17.98 1.97 22.84
N SER A 331 -16.70 1.65 23.09
CA SER A 331 -15.65 1.70 22.07
C SER A 331 -14.94 0.36 21.85
N SER A 332 -15.14 -0.62 22.74
CA SER A 332 -14.65 -1.98 22.52
C SER A 332 -15.38 -2.64 21.34
N ARG A 333 -14.64 -3.46 20.59
CA ARG A 333 -15.12 -3.97 19.30
C ARG A 333 -14.67 -5.41 19.05
N GLU A 334 -15.62 -6.25 18.64
CA GLU A 334 -15.33 -7.57 18.12
C GLU A 334 -15.53 -7.59 16.59
N THR A 335 -14.60 -8.21 15.88
CA THR A 335 -14.68 -8.34 14.42
C THR A 335 -14.45 -9.79 14.02
N PHE A 336 -15.35 -10.30 13.21
CA PHE A 336 -15.20 -11.57 12.52
C PHE A 336 -15.14 -11.32 11.01
N ASP A 337 -14.12 -11.86 10.36
CA ASP A 337 -13.79 -11.60 8.98
C ASP A 337 -13.52 -12.91 8.25
N VAL A 338 -14.08 -13.07 7.05
CA VAL A 338 -13.86 -14.22 6.17
C VAL A 338 -13.50 -13.70 4.78
N GLU A 339 -12.28 -13.99 4.34
CA GLU A 339 -11.80 -13.62 3.01
C GLU A 339 -11.58 -14.87 2.15
N LEU A 340 -12.11 -14.86 0.95
CA LEU A 340 -11.75 -15.76 -0.13
C LEU A 340 -10.98 -14.99 -1.20
N ALA A 341 -9.71 -15.35 -1.37
CA ALA A 341 -8.85 -14.76 -2.39
C ALA A 341 -8.49 -15.78 -3.47
N VAL A 342 -8.43 -15.34 -4.72
CA VAL A 342 -7.98 -16.14 -5.88
C VAL A 342 -6.94 -15.33 -6.63
N LYS A 343 -5.80 -15.95 -6.97
CA LYS A 343 -4.76 -15.37 -7.83
C LYS A 343 -4.66 -16.14 -9.14
N PHE A 344 -4.45 -15.45 -10.26
CA PHE A 344 -4.30 -16.01 -11.61
C PHE A 344 -3.19 -15.33 -12.43
#